data_8da6ddb0ab9d15ad4508f4129633e22f
#
_entry.id   8da6ddb0ab9d15ad4508f4129633e22f
#
_cell.length_a   1.000
_cell.length_b   1.000
_cell.length_c   1.000
_cell.angle_alpha   90.00
_cell.angle_beta   90.00
_cell.angle_gamma   90.00
#
_symmetry.space_group_name_H-M   'P 1'
#
loop_
_entity.id
_entity.type
_entity.pdbx_description
1 polymer ?
#
loop_
_entity_poly.entity_id
_entity_poly.type
_entity_poly.pdbx_seq_one_letter_code
_entity_poly.pdbx_strand_id
1 'polypeptide(L)'
;DPATRADKNLQQYPDNDLTARITKQFYLDRTDEVVFNMTAGETYRPYLSYHGLWMSGYAFIDWNNDGKFTTDGFSFGEGWNATPQRTDDCELVSFSAHSKDDYSWYNSNGRYFDKGSQFPKDDNIKNWMGYFKVPENITPGLYRMRFKLDWKNLDAGGSDEIRRDGGDIVDVLVNVQAPNAKVKVGAKTEHGKAEVGAQQLTEAMNYSAEPNTELKVMLTPETDFSVGGVAIKYGYNLNNEKGVDAVGNRQWWSEIVKTTDREYTIPAKAMMGNVLLTPAFISANAINAVQVTPAEAEANDIYNLNGQLVRRAGSKRQLPHGVYVMKGRKVIL
;
A
#
# COMPACT_ATOMS: atom_id res chain seq x y z
N ASP A 1 8.92 3.25 7.67
CA ASP A 1 10.18 2.96 7.01
C ASP A 1 10.07 1.58 6.36
N PRO A 2 10.13 1.48 5.02
CA PRO A 2 9.98 0.24 4.27
C PRO A 2 11.08 -0.78 4.60
N ALA A 3 12.30 -0.33 4.80
CA ALA A 3 13.43 -1.19 5.18
C ALA A 3 13.15 -1.90 6.51
N THR A 4 12.57 -1.20 7.47
CA THR A 4 12.21 -1.77 8.78
C THR A 4 11.09 -2.80 8.68
N ARG A 5 10.18 -2.67 7.71
CA ARG A 5 9.13 -3.66 7.45
C ARG A 5 9.67 -4.90 6.75
N ALA A 6 10.54 -4.72 5.77
CA ALA A 6 11.23 -5.81 5.10
C ALA A 6 12.08 -6.61 6.12
N ASP A 7 12.85 -5.94 6.95
CA ASP A 7 13.66 -6.56 8.00
C ASP A 7 12.83 -7.43 8.95
N LYS A 8 11.66 -6.96 9.39
CA LYS A 8 10.79 -7.73 10.29
C LYS A 8 10.27 -9.02 9.66
N ASN A 9 10.11 -9.05 8.35
CA ASN A 9 9.64 -10.23 7.64
C ASN A 9 10.78 -11.16 7.20
N LEU A 10 11.98 -10.63 7.03
CA LEU A 10 13.19 -11.39 6.73
C LEU A 10 13.73 -12.17 7.97
N GLN A 11 13.31 -11.80 9.17
CA GLN A 11 13.65 -12.49 10.43
C GLN A 11 12.86 -13.78 10.69
N GLN A 12 12.07 -14.26 9.74
CA GLN A 12 11.28 -15.49 9.92
C GLN A 12 12.11 -16.78 9.81
N TYR A 13 13.40 -16.70 9.56
CA TYR A 13 14.28 -17.87 9.61
C TYR A 13 14.69 -18.18 11.05
N PRO A 14 14.58 -19.45 11.49
CA PRO A 14 15.14 -19.83 12.76
C PRO A 14 16.64 -19.48 12.77
N ASP A 15 17.08 -18.74 13.77
CA ASP A 15 18.45 -18.21 13.86
C ASP A 15 19.55 -19.28 13.84
N ASN A 16 19.19 -20.55 13.96
CA ASN A 16 20.11 -21.68 14.16
C ASN A 16 20.32 -22.56 12.93
N ASP A 17 19.66 -22.30 11.79
CA ASP A 17 19.83 -23.13 10.59
C ASP A 17 20.50 -22.34 9.46
N LEU A 18 21.81 -22.15 9.59
CA LEU A 18 22.63 -21.50 8.57
C LEU A 18 22.58 -22.23 7.22
N THR A 19 22.44 -23.55 7.22
CA THR A 19 22.32 -24.34 5.99
C THR A 19 21.02 -24.05 5.25
N ALA A 20 19.93 -23.92 6.00
CA ALA A 20 18.64 -23.54 5.40
C ALA A 20 18.64 -22.09 4.87
N ARG A 21 19.39 -21.19 5.52
CA ARG A 21 19.55 -19.79 5.06
C ARG A 21 20.35 -19.69 3.78
N ILE A 22 21.35 -20.52 3.60
CA ILE A 22 22.22 -20.51 2.39
C ILE A 22 21.49 -21.07 1.17
N THR A 23 20.57 -22.02 1.36
CA THR A 23 19.92 -22.75 0.26
C THR A 23 18.49 -22.31 -0.02
N LYS A 24 17.87 -21.46 0.82
CA LYS A 24 16.51 -20.98 0.64
C LYS A 24 16.51 -19.58 0.03
N GLN A 25 15.87 -19.48 -1.09
CA GLN A 25 15.42 -18.21 -1.63
C GLN A 25 14.22 -17.75 -0.83
N PHE A 26 14.23 -16.50 -0.38
CA PHE A 26 13.09 -15.85 0.23
C PHE A 26 12.52 -14.81 -0.75
N TYR A 27 11.23 -14.90 -1.00
CA TYR A 27 10.51 -13.94 -1.82
C TYR A 27 9.34 -13.39 -1.03
N LEU A 28 9.25 -12.07 -0.93
CA LEU A 28 8.18 -11.35 -0.25
C LEU A 28 7.51 -10.41 -1.25
N ASP A 29 6.27 -10.75 -1.63
CA ASP A 29 5.42 -9.86 -2.41
C ASP A 29 4.66 -8.91 -1.46
N ARG A 30 4.92 -7.60 -1.62
CA ARG A 30 4.25 -6.51 -0.91
C ARG A 30 3.71 -5.47 -1.89
N THR A 31 3.35 -5.89 -3.08
CA THR A 31 2.77 -5.03 -4.11
C THR A 31 1.33 -4.59 -3.80
N ASP A 32 0.79 -4.97 -2.65
CA ASP A 32 -0.40 -4.37 -2.06
C ASP A 32 -0.11 -3.07 -1.30
N GLU A 33 1.16 -2.72 -1.10
CA GLU A 33 1.59 -1.50 -0.41
C GLU A 33 2.40 -0.57 -1.34
N VAL A 34 2.07 0.72 -1.29
CA VAL A 34 2.95 1.77 -1.83
C VAL A 34 3.98 2.10 -0.77
N VAL A 35 5.25 1.90 -1.12
CA VAL A 35 6.35 2.06 -0.17
C VAL A 35 7.06 3.39 -0.35
N PHE A 36 7.22 3.84 -1.60
CA PHE A 36 7.88 5.10 -1.90
C PHE A 36 7.02 5.98 -2.78
N ASN A 37 7.04 7.29 -2.49
CA ASN A 37 6.55 8.32 -3.39
C ASN A 37 7.75 8.93 -4.11
N MET A 38 7.68 9.00 -5.43
CA MET A 38 8.72 9.54 -6.29
C MET A 38 8.13 10.58 -7.24
N THR A 39 8.94 11.52 -7.66
CA THR A 39 8.57 12.54 -8.66
C THR A 39 9.38 12.33 -9.93
N ALA A 40 8.72 12.37 -11.08
CA ALA A 40 9.38 12.27 -12.38
C ALA A 40 10.48 13.35 -12.50
N GLY A 41 11.64 12.96 -12.99
CA GLY A 41 12.81 13.83 -13.13
C GLY A 41 13.65 14.04 -11.86
N GLU A 42 13.16 13.63 -10.69
CA GLU A 42 13.89 13.76 -9.43
C GLU A 42 14.85 12.58 -9.20
N THR A 43 15.85 12.82 -8.36
CA THR A 43 16.91 11.86 -8.05
C THR A 43 16.72 11.27 -6.67
N TYR A 44 16.83 9.94 -6.58
CA TYR A 44 16.66 9.17 -5.34
C TYR A 44 17.87 8.30 -5.08
N ARG A 45 18.02 7.89 -3.82
CA ARG A 45 19.07 6.96 -3.40
C ARG A 45 18.51 5.92 -2.44
N PRO A 46 18.45 4.65 -2.83
CA PRO A 46 18.03 3.59 -1.93
C PRO A 46 19.06 3.33 -0.83
N TYR A 47 18.55 2.89 0.30
CA TYR A 47 19.34 2.44 1.44
C TYR A 47 18.87 1.04 1.84
N LEU A 48 19.78 0.09 1.87
CA LEU A 48 19.54 -1.29 2.27
C LEU A 48 20.18 -1.57 3.62
N SER A 49 19.41 -2.20 4.50
CA SER A 49 19.90 -2.81 5.73
C SER A 49 19.62 -4.28 5.69
N TYR A 50 20.61 -5.13 5.87
CA TYR A 50 20.51 -6.57 5.77
C TYR A 50 21.48 -7.29 6.70
N HIS A 51 21.20 -8.56 6.95
CA HIS A 51 22.11 -9.46 7.65
C HIS A 51 22.86 -10.33 6.63
N GLY A 52 24.12 -10.60 6.88
CA GLY A 52 24.96 -11.45 6.07
C GLY A 52 26.22 -10.74 5.59
N LEU A 53 27.19 -11.54 5.20
CA LEU A 53 28.47 -11.07 4.66
C LEU A 53 28.47 -11.27 3.15
N TRP A 54 29.19 -10.41 2.44
CA TRP A 54 29.40 -10.54 0.97
C TRP A 54 28.14 -10.42 0.12
N MET A 55 27.09 -9.79 0.64
CA MET A 55 25.84 -9.60 -0.10
C MET A 55 25.97 -8.44 -1.08
N SER A 56 25.45 -8.63 -2.27
CA SER A 56 25.21 -7.58 -3.25
C SER A 56 23.74 -7.22 -3.25
N GLY A 57 23.42 -5.93 -3.25
CA GLY A 57 22.05 -5.43 -3.26
C GLY A 57 21.72 -4.75 -4.58
N TYR A 58 20.53 -5.00 -5.10
CA TYR A 58 20.03 -4.48 -6.36
C TYR A 58 18.63 -3.91 -6.18
N ALA A 59 18.32 -2.82 -6.88
CA ALA A 59 17.00 -2.25 -6.96
C ALA A 59 16.59 -2.10 -8.43
N PHE A 60 15.45 -2.65 -8.77
CA PHE A 60 14.84 -2.59 -10.09
C PHE A 60 13.51 -1.87 -10.01
N ILE A 61 13.11 -1.18 -11.08
CA ILE A 61 11.76 -0.66 -11.26
C ILE A 61 11.30 -1.05 -12.66
N ASP A 62 10.14 -1.70 -12.73
CA ASP A 62 9.48 -2.10 -13.97
C ASP A 62 8.84 -0.85 -14.62
N TRP A 63 9.64 -0.07 -15.34
CA TRP A 63 9.23 1.20 -15.92
C TRP A 63 8.23 1.07 -17.07
N ASN A 64 8.26 -0.06 -17.75
CA ASN A 64 7.39 -0.32 -18.89
C ASN A 64 6.11 -1.10 -18.49
N ASN A 65 6.00 -1.52 -17.21
CA ASN A 65 4.88 -2.31 -16.68
C ASN A 65 4.62 -3.60 -17.48
N ASP A 66 5.68 -4.30 -17.87
CA ASP A 66 5.56 -5.59 -18.56
C ASP A 66 5.63 -6.80 -17.60
N GLY A 67 5.82 -6.56 -16.30
CA GLY A 67 5.91 -7.57 -15.26
C GLY A 67 7.28 -8.23 -15.15
N LYS A 68 8.29 -7.70 -15.81
CA LYS A 68 9.67 -8.19 -15.77
C LYS A 68 10.59 -7.10 -15.23
N PHE A 69 11.79 -7.49 -14.91
CA PHE A 69 12.86 -6.58 -14.54
C PHE A 69 14.07 -6.91 -15.40
N THR A 70 14.44 -6.03 -16.31
CA THR A 70 15.55 -6.23 -17.24
C THR A 70 16.75 -5.40 -16.85
N THR A 71 17.91 -5.75 -17.42
CA THR A 71 19.14 -4.97 -17.30
C THR A 71 19.50 -4.30 -18.63
N ASP A 72 18.55 -4.22 -19.54
CA ASP A 72 18.73 -3.53 -20.81
C ASP A 72 19.12 -2.07 -20.57
N GLY A 73 20.06 -1.57 -21.34
CA GLY A 73 20.60 -0.23 -21.16
C GLY A 73 21.63 -0.09 -20.01
N PHE A 74 22.01 -1.20 -19.34
CA PHE A 74 23.01 -1.20 -18.30
C PHE A 74 24.33 -1.82 -18.80
N SER A 75 25.46 -1.22 -18.41
CA SER A 75 26.80 -1.75 -18.61
C SER A 75 27.70 -1.41 -17.44
N PHE A 76 28.47 -2.36 -16.93
CA PHE A 76 29.52 -2.11 -15.94
C PHE A 76 30.66 -1.27 -16.49
N GLY A 77 30.79 -1.12 -17.83
CA GLY A 77 31.95 -0.55 -18.49
C GLY A 77 33.13 -1.53 -18.53
N GLU A 78 34.22 -1.08 -19.12
CA GLU A 78 35.44 -1.87 -19.25
C GLU A 78 36.60 -1.25 -18.47
N GLY A 79 37.40 -2.12 -17.84
CA GLY A 79 38.63 -1.75 -17.16
C GLY A 79 38.47 -1.35 -15.68
N TRP A 80 39.59 -1.14 -15.05
CA TRP A 80 39.72 -0.98 -13.59
C TRP A 80 38.99 0.25 -12.99
N ASN A 81 38.88 1.31 -13.77
CA ASN A 81 38.24 2.58 -13.34
C ASN A 81 36.94 2.85 -14.07
N ALA A 82 36.31 1.84 -14.66
CA ALA A 82 35.08 2.02 -15.38
C ALA A 82 33.95 2.49 -14.44
N THR A 83 33.20 3.48 -14.90
CA THR A 83 31.97 3.90 -14.26
C THR A 83 30.83 3.17 -14.94
N PRO A 84 29.93 2.51 -14.18
CA PRO A 84 28.77 1.91 -14.75
C PRO A 84 27.94 2.94 -15.54
N GLN A 85 27.43 2.53 -16.67
CA GLN A 85 26.59 3.34 -17.54
C GLN A 85 25.20 2.75 -17.60
N ARG A 86 24.18 3.57 -17.65
CA ARG A 86 22.81 3.15 -17.88
C ARG A 86 22.01 4.25 -18.55
N THR A 87 20.99 3.83 -19.29
CA THR A 87 19.98 4.73 -19.85
C THR A 87 18.93 5.05 -18.78
N ASP A 88 18.15 6.13 -18.97
CA ASP A 88 17.14 6.58 -18.01
C ASP A 88 15.99 5.56 -17.86
N ASP A 89 15.73 4.75 -18.86
CA ASP A 89 14.71 3.71 -18.91
C ASP A 89 15.21 2.33 -18.44
N CYS A 90 16.49 2.22 -18.08
CA CYS A 90 17.05 0.98 -17.55
C CYS A 90 16.36 0.60 -16.22
N GLU A 91 15.86 -0.62 -16.15
CA GLU A 91 15.11 -1.11 -15.00
C GLU A 91 15.97 -1.48 -13.80
N LEU A 92 17.24 -1.80 -13.96
CA LEU A 92 18.21 -1.82 -12.88
C LEU A 92 18.55 -0.38 -12.49
N VAL A 93 17.79 0.18 -11.57
CA VAL A 93 17.91 1.61 -11.22
C VAL A 93 19.04 1.90 -10.26
N SER A 94 19.36 0.97 -9.37
CA SER A 94 20.40 1.17 -8.37
C SER A 94 20.99 -0.15 -7.89
N PHE A 95 22.26 -0.14 -7.48
CA PHE A 95 22.90 -1.31 -6.88
C PHE A 95 24.07 -0.92 -5.98
N SER A 96 24.45 -1.88 -5.12
CA SER A 96 25.71 -1.93 -4.39
C SER A 96 26.18 -3.38 -4.41
N ALA A 97 27.26 -3.66 -5.10
CA ALA A 97 27.74 -5.01 -5.34
C ALA A 97 29.19 -5.15 -4.93
N HIS A 98 29.55 -6.34 -4.48
CA HIS A 98 30.89 -6.69 -4.05
C HIS A 98 31.56 -7.64 -5.05
N SER A 99 32.76 -7.30 -5.47
CA SER A 99 33.59 -8.19 -6.30
C SER A 99 34.37 -9.16 -5.41
N LYS A 100 34.23 -10.45 -5.67
CA LYS A 100 35.02 -11.49 -4.99
C LYS A 100 36.51 -11.50 -5.39
N ASP A 101 36.81 -10.94 -6.55
CA ASP A 101 38.15 -11.10 -7.17
C ASP A 101 39.16 -10.06 -6.63
N ASP A 102 38.67 -8.88 -6.26
CA ASP A 102 39.51 -7.78 -5.80
C ASP A 102 39.02 -7.07 -4.53
N TYR A 103 38.00 -7.63 -3.89
CA TYR A 103 37.42 -7.10 -2.65
C TYR A 103 36.97 -5.64 -2.73
N SER A 104 36.58 -5.19 -3.92
CA SER A 104 36.08 -3.84 -4.13
C SER A 104 34.55 -3.82 -4.15
N TRP A 105 34.01 -2.68 -3.78
CA TRP A 105 32.59 -2.38 -3.87
C TRP A 105 32.30 -1.55 -5.10
N TYR A 106 31.17 -1.84 -5.72
CA TYR A 106 30.63 -1.07 -6.82
C TYR A 106 29.23 -0.60 -6.45
N ASN A 107 28.89 0.58 -6.90
CA ASN A 107 27.51 1.05 -6.89
C ASN A 107 27.20 1.74 -8.24
N SER A 108 25.96 2.18 -8.43
CA SER A 108 25.54 2.79 -9.71
C SER A 108 26.33 4.05 -10.08
N ASN A 109 27.10 4.62 -9.16
CA ASN A 109 27.94 5.81 -9.42
C ASN A 109 29.40 5.48 -9.66
N GLY A 110 29.79 4.23 -9.63
CA GLY A 110 31.16 3.79 -9.91
C GLY A 110 31.74 2.87 -8.86
N ARG A 111 32.98 2.53 -9.08
CA ARG A 111 33.78 1.71 -8.16
C ARG A 111 34.35 2.54 -7.03
N TYR A 112 34.32 2.01 -5.84
CA TYR A 112 35.02 2.59 -4.69
C TYR A 112 35.77 1.53 -3.89
N PHE A 113 36.89 1.93 -3.34
CA PHE A 113 37.63 1.13 -2.38
C PHE A 113 37.33 1.63 -0.98
N ASP A 114 36.82 0.77 -0.14
CA ASP A 114 36.83 0.97 1.27
C ASP A 114 37.97 0.17 1.87
N LYS A 115 39.11 0.83 2.09
CA LYS A 115 40.31 0.19 2.67
C LYS A 115 40.11 -0.27 4.11
N GLY A 116 39.07 0.16 4.79
CA GLY A 116 38.83 -0.10 6.21
C GLY A 116 37.79 -1.17 6.50
N SER A 117 36.87 -1.40 5.57
CA SER A 117 35.72 -2.30 5.77
C SER A 117 35.66 -3.39 4.72
N GLN A 118 36.77 -4.03 4.44
CA GLN A 118 36.81 -5.18 3.55
C GLN A 118 35.79 -6.28 3.96
N PHE A 119 35.43 -6.29 5.25
CA PHE A 119 34.43 -7.16 5.83
C PHE A 119 33.71 -6.40 6.95
N PRO A 120 32.44 -6.05 6.77
CA PRO A 120 31.64 -5.61 7.88
C PRO A 120 31.67 -6.70 8.96
N LYS A 121 32.15 -6.33 10.14
CA LYS A 121 32.24 -7.26 11.27
C LYS A 121 30.89 -7.46 11.96
N ASP A 122 29.91 -6.65 11.60
CA ASP A 122 28.60 -6.62 12.21
C ASP A 122 27.59 -7.39 11.38
N ASP A 123 26.71 -8.14 12.02
CA ASP A 123 25.61 -8.86 11.38
C ASP A 123 24.59 -7.93 10.73
N ASN A 124 24.65 -6.64 11.01
CA ASN A 124 23.82 -5.57 10.42
C ASN A 124 24.63 -4.73 9.45
N ILE A 125 24.48 -5.01 8.18
CA ILE A 125 25.13 -4.22 7.12
C ILE A 125 24.18 -3.13 6.67
N LYS A 126 24.68 -1.88 6.71
CA LYS A 126 23.97 -0.70 6.24
C LYS A 126 24.67 -0.20 5.00
N ASN A 127 23.97 -0.21 3.88
CA ASN A 127 24.57 0.14 2.61
C ASN A 127 23.77 1.17 1.83
N TRP A 128 24.40 2.26 1.48
CA TRP A 128 23.87 3.22 0.55
C TRP A 128 24.15 2.74 -0.87
N MET A 129 23.08 2.45 -1.60
CA MET A 129 23.16 2.12 -3.03
C MET A 129 23.47 3.38 -3.85
N GLY A 130 23.68 3.23 -5.14
CA GLY A 130 23.90 4.36 -6.04
C GLY A 130 22.66 5.23 -6.24
N TYR A 131 22.86 6.46 -6.67
CA TYR A 131 21.79 7.37 -7.06
C TYR A 131 21.17 6.92 -8.39
N PHE A 132 19.87 7.17 -8.53
CA PHE A 132 19.18 7.05 -9.80
C PHE A 132 18.19 8.18 -9.99
N LYS A 133 17.92 8.54 -11.23
CA LYS A 133 16.93 9.54 -11.62
C LYS A 133 15.67 8.84 -12.12
N VAL A 134 14.51 9.26 -11.67
CA VAL A 134 13.23 8.81 -12.24
C VAL A 134 13.11 9.41 -13.65
N PRO A 135 12.72 8.63 -14.68
CA PRO A 135 12.57 9.16 -16.03
C PRO A 135 11.67 10.41 -16.07
N GLU A 136 12.10 11.45 -16.78
CA GLU A 136 11.39 12.75 -16.80
C GLU A 136 10.00 12.67 -17.43
N ASN A 137 9.86 11.81 -18.46
CA ASN A 137 8.65 11.69 -19.26
C ASN A 137 7.82 10.45 -18.90
N ILE A 138 8.07 9.85 -17.73
CA ILE A 138 7.31 8.69 -17.29
C ILE A 138 5.86 9.07 -17.00
N THR A 139 4.94 8.20 -17.35
CA THR A 139 3.52 8.39 -17.02
C THR A 139 3.34 8.27 -15.51
N PRO A 140 2.69 9.24 -14.83
CA PRO A 140 2.37 9.12 -13.43
C PRO A 140 1.53 7.87 -13.15
N GLY A 141 1.92 7.11 -12.11
CA GLY A 141 1.26 5.83 -11.83
C GLY A 141 1.98 5.01 -10.77
N LEU A 142 1.52 3.77 -10.64
CA LEU A 142 2.09 2.79 -9.74
C LEU A 142 2.98 1.84 -10.54
N TYR A 143 4.21 1.67 -10.07
CA TYR A 143 5.21 0.83 -10.69
C TYR A 143 5.72 -0.20 -9.69
N ARG A 144 5.98 -1.43 -10.14
CA ARG A 144 6.58 -2.45 -9.30
C ARG A 144 8.06 -2.13 -9.12
N MET A 145 8.53 -2.20 -7.89
CA MET A 145 9.94 -2.08 -7.53
C MET A 145 10.39 -3.35 -6.83
N ARG A 146 11.51 -3.90 -7.28
CA ARG A 146 12.14 -5.08 -6.69
C ARG A 146 13.43 -4.70 -6.00
N PHE A 147 13.55 -5.10 -4.74
CA PHE A 147 14.83 -5.19 -4.05
C PHE A 147 15.29 -6.63 -4.05
N LYS A 148 16.56 -6.84 -4.40
CA LYS A 148 17.16 -8.16 -4.44
C LYS A 148 18.50 -8.14 -3.74
N LEU A 149 18.70 -9.08 -2.83
CA LEU A 149 19.99 -9.41 -2.23
C LEU A 149 20.48 -10.72 -2.84
N ASP A 150 21.75 -10.76 -3.23
CA ASP A 150 22.36 -11.98 -3.76
C ASP A 150 23.81 -12.08 -3.29
N TRP A 151 24.22 -13.27 -2.86
CA TRP A 151 25.54 -13.49 -2.27
C TRP A 151 26.62 -13.59 -3.35
N LYS A 152 27.67 -12.76 -3.21
CA LYS A 152 28.86 -12.75 -4.09
C LYS A 152 28.53 -12.65 -5.60
N ASN A 153 27.48 -11.97 -5.98
CA ASN A 153 27.09 -11.86 -7.37
C ASN A 153 27.09 -10.39 -7.84
N LEU A 154 27.87 -10.08 -8.86
CA LEU A 154 27.91 -8.75 -9.48
C LEU A 154 26.74 -8.49 -10.44
N ASP A 155 26.14 -9.56 -10.95
CA ASP A 155 24.99 -9.47 -11.84
C ASP A 155 23.92 -10.45 -11.38
N ALA A 156 23.03 -9.97 -10.53
CA ALA A 156 21.95 -10.78 -10.02
C ALA A 156 20.86 -11.04 -11.07
N GLY A 157 20.75 -10.18 -12.08
CA GLY A 157 19.59 -10.15 -12.98
C GLY A 157 18.31 -9.81 -12.25
N GLY A 158 17.27 -9.47 -13.00
CA GLY A 158 15.98 -9.05 -12.44
C GLY A 158 14.99 -10.16 -12.14
N SER A 159 15.32 -11.44 -12.44
CA SER A 159 14.42 -12.57 -12.16
C SER A 159 14.13 -12.74 -10.67
N ASP A 160 13.12 -13.53 -10.34
CA ASP A 160 12.77 -13.92 -8.98
C ASP A 160 13.61 -15.09 -8.44
N GLU A 161 14.70 -15.41 -9.10
CA GLU A 161 15.67 -16.41 -8.68
C GLU A 161 16.88 -15.77 -8.03
N ILE A 162 17.38 -16.39 -6.96
CA ILE A 162 18.68 -16.10 -6.40
C ILE A 162 19.73 -16.93 -7.11
N ARG A 163 20.73 -16.26 -7.69
CA ARG A 163 21.76 -16.92 -8.53
C ARG A 163 22.85 -17.62 -7.75
N ARG A 164 22.98 -17.31 -6.47
CA ARG A 164 24.02 -17.86 -5.59
C ARG A 164 23.41 -18.55 -4.36
N ASP A 165 24.21 -18.80 -3.39
CA ASP A 165 23.91 -19.67 -2.26
C ASP A 165 22.92 -19.10 -1.24
N GLY A 166 22.50 -17.87 -1.41
CA GLY A 166 21.51 -17.24 -0.54
C GLY A 166 21.22 -15.80 -0.92
N GLY A 167 20.06 -15.35 -0.57
CA GLY A 167 19.60 -14.01 -0.83
C GLY A 167 18.11 -13.86 -0.55
N ASP A 168 17.62 -12.65 -0.77
CA ASP A 168 16.23 -12.27 -0.52
C ASP A 168 15.73 -11.38 -1.65
N ILE A 169 14.43 -11.47 -1.91
CA ILE A 169 13.73 -10.63 -2.89
C ILE A 169 12.51 -10.04 -2.23
N VAL A 170 12.32 -8.73 -2.39
CA VAL A 170 11.12 -8.01 -1.93
C VAL A 170 10.59 -7.16 -3.08
N ASP A 171 9.35 -7.41 -3.46
CA ASP A 171 8.61 -6.59 -4.41
C ASP A 171 7.65 -5.65 -3.66
N VAL A 172 7.65 -4.38 -4.05
CA VAL A 172 6.80 -3.32 -3.51
C VAL A 172 6.26 -2.46 -4.65
N LEU A 173 5.34 -1.54 -4.36
CA LEU A 173 4.95 -0.50 -5.31
C LEU A 173 5.65 0.83 -4.99
N VAL A 174 6.00 1.55 -6.05
CA VAL A 174 6.38 2.95 -6.00
C VAL A 174 5.30 3.79 -6.70
N ASN A 175 4.96 4.91 -6.08
CA ASN A 175 4.03 5.88 -6.62
C ASN A 175 4.82 6.99 -7.31
N VAL A 176 4.81 7.03 -8.63
CA VAL A 176 5.48 8.08 -9.41
C VAL A 176 4.47 9.16 -9.77
N GLN A 177 4.79 10.38 -9.42
CA GLN A 177 3.97 11.57 -9.64
C GLN A 177 4.64 12.51 -10.64
N ALA A 178 3.84 13.26 -11.38
CA ALA A 178 4.36 14.38 -12.17
C ALA A 178 4.85 15.50 -11.23
N PRO A 179 5.81 16.33 -11.64
CA PRO A 179 6.12 17.56 -10.92
C PRO A 179 4.85 18.41 -10.72
N ASN A 180 4.64 18.92 -9.51
CA ASN A 180 3.46 19.71 -9.15
C ASN A 180 2.10 18.98 -9.35
N ALA A 181 2.09 17.65 -9.33
CA ALA A 181 0.86 16.87 -9.39
C ALA A 181 -0.13 17.27 -8.30
N LYS A 182 -1.42 17.17 -8.60
CA LYS A 182 -2.50 17.34 -7.64
C LYS A 182 -3.37 16.08 -7.59
N VAL A 183 -3.77 15.72 -6.39
CA VAL A 183 -4.75 14.65 -6.17
C VAL A 183 -6.15 15.20 -6.45
N LYS A 184 -6.92 14.49 -7.26
CA LYS A 184 -8.32 14.81 -7.52
C LYS A 184 -9.20 14.12 -6.48
N VAL A 185 -9.99 14.92 -5.76
CA VAL A 185 -10.85 14.43 -4.70
C VAL A 185 -12.30 14.72 -5.03
N GLY A 186 -13.14 13.72 -4.83
CA GLY A 186 -14.57 13.83 -5.02
C GLY A 186 -15.36 13.02 -4.02
N ALA A 187 -16.68 13.15 -4.07
CA ALA A 187 -17.59 12.36 -3.27
C ALA A 187 -18.86 12.00 -4.04
N LYS A 188 -19.30 10.77 -3.85
CA LYS A 188 -20.63 10.30 -4.21
C LYS A 188 -21.49 10.30 -2.95
N THR A 189 -22.48 11.18 -2.89
CA THR A 189 -23.32 11.38 -1.71
C THR A 189 -24.79 11.20 -2.02
N GLU A 190 -25.51 10.55 -1.11
CA GLU A 190 -26.97 10.48 -1.04
C GLU A 190 -27.37 10.90 0.35
N HIS A 191 -28.43 11.70 0.50
CA HIS A 191 -28.96 12.19 1.80
C HIS A 191 -27.98 13.05 2.61
N GLY A 192 -27.13 13.80 1.92
CA GLY A 192 -26.19 14.71 2.54
C GLY A 192 -25.13 15.19 1.57
N LYS A 193 -24.12 15.86 2.08
CA LYS A 193 -23.01 16.37 1.29
C LYS A 193 -21.68 16.21 2.00
N ALA A 194 -20.61 16.18 1.21
CA ALA A 194 -19.22 16.20 1.64
C ALA A 194 -18.57 17.48 1.12
N GLU A 195 -17.85 18.21 1.95
CA GLU A 195 -17.30 19.53 1.65
C GLU A 195 -15.86 19.67 2.14
N VAL A 196 -15.03 20.39 1.38
CA VAL A 196 -13.73 20.88 1.83
C VAL A 196 -13.77 22.39 1.85
N GLY A 197 -13.74 22.98 3.05
CA GLY A 197 -14.04 24.40 3.25
C GLY A 197 -15.46 24.71 2.76
N ALA A 198 -15.60 25.59 1.76
CA ALA A 198 -16.89 25.94 1.16
C ALA A 198 -17.19 25.16 -0.14
N GLN A 199 -16.28 24.31 -0.59
CA GLN A 199 -16.45 23.58 -1.84
C GLN A 199 -17.08 22.21 -1.60
N GLN A 200 -18.27 22.01 -2.18
CA GLN A 200 -18.91 20.70 -2.20
C GLN A 200 -18.18 19.76 -3.16
N LEU A 201 -17.88 18.58 -2.68
CA LEU A 201 -17.30 17.50 -3.46
C LEU A 201 -18.39 16.82 -4.31
N THR A 202 -18.03 16.45 -5.53
CA THR A 202 -18.90 15.73 -6.45
C THR A 202 -18.25 14.45 -6.96
N GLU A 203 -19.02 13.54 -7.55
CA GLU A 203 -18.51 12.30 -8.14
C GLU A 203 -17.51 12.56 -9.29
N ALA A 204 -17.55 13.75 -9.90
CA ALA A 204 -16.58 14.19 -10.92
C ALA A 204 -15.18 14.53 -10.35
N MET A 205 -14.94 14.34 -9.05
CA MET A 205 -13.65 14.61 -8.40
C MET A 205 -13.15 16.04 -8.65
N ASN A 206 -13.98 17.01 -8.30
CA ASN A 206 -13.82 18.42 -8.62
C ASN A 206 -12.89 19.22 -7.71
N TYR A 207 -12.37 18.63 -6.64
CA TYR A 207 -11.42 19.26 -5.74
C TYR A 207 -9.98 18.83 -6.06
N SER A 208 -9.01 19.76 -5.92
CA SER A 208 -7.58 19.49 -6.16
C SER A 208 -6.80 19.73 -4.88
N ALA A 209 -6.11 18.72 -4.38
CA ALA A 209 -5.34 18.76 -3.16
C ALA A 209 -3.87 18.41 -3.37
N GLU A 210 -3.03 18.71 -2.39
CA GLU A 210 -1.64 18.28 -2.40
C GLU A 210 -1.53 16.78 -2.17
N PRO A 211 -0.65 16.09 -2.89
CA PRO A 211 -0.39 14.68 -2.66
C PRO A 211 0.31 14.47 -1.31
N ASN A 212 0.15 13.25 -0.76
CA ASN A 212 0.82 12.80 0.46
C ASN A 212 0.54 13.67 1.70
N THR A 213 -0.55 14.44 1.70
CA THR A 213 -0.99 15.26 2.82
C THR A 213 -2.39 14.87 3.27
N GLU A 214 -2.67 14.98 4.56
CA GLU A 214 -4.02 14.75 5.07
C GLU A 214 -4.99 15.82 4.58
N LEU A 215 -6.24 15.42 4.31
CA LEU A 215 -7.30 16.33 3.91
C LEU A 215 -8.55 16.13 4.78
N LYS A 216 -8.99 17.20 5.42
CA LYS A 216 -10.22 17.21 6.21
C LYS A 216 -11.44 17.47 5.33
N VAL A 217 -12.44 16.63 5.48
CA VAL A 217 -13.71 16.68 4.75
C VAL A 217 -14.86 16.79 5.76
N MET A 218 -15.69 17.78 5.61
CA MET A 218 -16.90 17.95 6.40
C MET A 218 -18.05 17.15 5.79
N LEU A 219 -18.72 16.33 6.59
CA LEU A 219 -19.87 15.52 6.23
C LEU A 219 -21.14 16.14 6.82
N THR A 220 -22.02 16.61 5.98
CA THR A 220 -23.25 17.28 6.41
C THR A 220 -24.45 16.44 5.97
N PRO A 221 -25.06 15.64 6.86
CA PRO A 221 -26.26 14.88 6.54
C PRO A 221 -27.47 15.82 6.38
N GLU A 222 -28.43 15.40 5.57
CA GLU A 222 -29.76 16.03 5.51
C GLU A 222 -30.53 15.87 6.83
N THR A 223 -31.66 16.59 6.96
CA THR A 223 -32.58 16.43 8.09
C THR A 223 -33.00 14.97 8.21
N ASP A 224 -33.06 14.47 9.44
CA ASP A 224 -33.40 13.07 9.78
C ASP A 224 -32.36 12.02 9.35
N PHE A 225 -31.15 12.45 8.94
CA PHE A 225 -30.02 11.56 8.69
C PHE A 225 -28.85 11.85 9.64
N SER A 226 -28.00 10.86 9.81
CA SER A 226 -26.75 10.95 10.58
C SER A 226 -25.62 10.27 9.83
N VAL A 227 -24.36 10.62 10.14
CA VAL A 227 -23.20 9.94 9.58
C VAL A 227 -23.14 8.53 10.17
N GLY A 228 -22.99 7.51 9.31
CA GLY A 228 -22.86 6.09 9.69
C GLY A 228 -21.52 5.48 9.27
N GLY A 229 -20.73 6.21 8.47
CA GLY A 229 -19.43 5.78 8.01
C GLY A 229 -19.02 6.45 6.71
N VAL A 230 -17.81 6.14 6.26
CA VAL A 230 -17.26 6.59 4.99
C VAL A 230 -16.55 5.43 4.29
N ALA A 231 -16.95 5.11 3.06
CA ALA A 231 -16.11 4.31 2.18
C ALA A 231 -15.21 5.27 1.39
N ILE A 232 -13.94 4.93 1.31
CA ILE A 232 -12.94 5.65 0.51
C ILE A 232 -12.35 4.72 -0.54
N LYS A 233 -12.24 5.18 -1.76
CA LYS A 233 -11.54 4.52 -2.87
C LYS A 233 -10.49 5.47 -3.41
N TYR A 234 -9.24 5.01 -3.52
CA TYR A 234 -8.13 5.86 -3.93
C TYR A 234 -7.12 5.12 -4.79
N GLY A 235 -6.45 5.83 -5.69
CA GLY A 235 -5.46 5.30 -6.65
C GLY A 235 -5.55 5.96 -8.01
N TYR A 236 -4.94 5.32 -9.03
CA TYR A 236 -4.85 5.92 -10.36
C TYR A 236 -6.01 5.54 -11.28
N ASN A 237 -6.48 4.31 -11.23
CA ASN A 237 -7.56 3.84 -12.11
C ASN A 237 -8.73 3.29 -11.30
N LEU A 238 -9.53 4.18 -10.74
CA LEU A 238 -10.66 3.83 -9.87
C LEU A 238 -11.76 3.04 -10.60
N ASN A 239 -11.80 3.09 -11.94
CA ASN A 239 -12.81 2.40 -12.75
C ASN A 239 -12.38 0.98 -13.16
N ASN A 240 -11.14 0.58 -12.86
CA ASN A 240 -10.70 -0.79 -13.10
C ASN A 240 -11.42 -1.74 -12.12
N GLU A 241 -12.32 -2.57 -12.64
CA GLU A 241 -13.11 -3.49 -11.81
C GLU A 241 -12.27 -4.51 -11.05
N LYS A 242 -11.17 -4.97 -11.65
CA LYS A 242 -10.27 -5.96 -11.04
C LYS A 242 -9.36 -5.37 -9.97
N GLY A 243 -9.18 -4.04 -9.96
CA GLY A 243 -8.28 -3.34 -9.04
C GLY A 243 -6.79 -3.57 -9.31
N VAL A 244 -6.44 -4.31 -10.37
CA VAL A 244 -5.07 -4.59 -10.81
C VAL A 244 -4.97 -4.40 -12.33
N ASP A 245 -3.77 -4.08 -12.82
CA ASP A 245 -3.46 -4.01 -14.26
C ASP A 245 -3.23 -5.40 -14.87
N ALA A 246 -2.76 -5.43 -16.12
CA ALA A 246 -2.54 -6.66 -16.87
C ALA A 246 -1.43 -7.56 -16.28
N VAL A 247 -0.50 -6.98 -15.53
CA VAL A 247 0.64 -7.69 -14.90
C VAL A 247 0.44 -7.88 -13.39
N GLY A 248 -0.72 -7.51 -12.85
CA GLY A 248 -1.09 -7.75 -11.46
C GLY A 248 -0.75 -6.61 -10.51
N ASN A 249 -0.24 -5.45 -10.98
CA ASN A 249 0.02 -4.32 -10.11
C ASN A 249 -1.29 -3.65 -9.68
N ARG A 250 -1.38 -3.37 -8.39
CA ARG A 250 -2.56 -2.72 -7.81
C ARG A 250 -2.78 -1.34 -8.43
N GLN A 251 -4.05 -1.02 -8.72
CA GLN A 251 -4.45 0.25 -9.33
C GLN A 251 -5.24 1.13 -8.38
N TRP A 252 -5.91 0.55 -7.40
CA TRP A 252 -6.64 1.28 -6.37
C TRP A 252 -6.83 0.44 -5.10
N TRP A 253 -7.09 1.13 -4.01
CA TRP A 253 -7.49 0.57 -2.71
C TRP A 253 -8.87 1.06 -2.32
N SER A 254 -9.54 0.32 -1.45
CA SER A 254 -10.80 0.73 -0.85
C SER A 254 -10.80 0.35 0.63
N GLU A 255 -11.21 1.29 1.45
CA GLU A 255 -11.34 1.12 2.90
C GLU A 255 -12.72 1.61 3.33
N ILE A 256 -13.30 0.98 4.37
CA ILE A 256 -14.55 1.41 4.98
C ILE A 256 -14.26 1.78 6.43
N VAL A 257 -14.51 3.03 6.77
CA VAL A 257 -14.34 3.55 8.12
C VAL A 257 -15.71 3.77 8.75
N LYS A 258 -16.01 3.07 9.84
CA LYS A 258 -17.20 3.31 10.64
C LYS A 258 -16.95 4.54 11.51
N THR A 259 -17.73 5.58 11.35
CA THR A 259 -17.66 6.80 12.15
C THR A 259 -19.03 7.47 12.21
N THR A 260 -19.28 8.20 13.29
CA THR A 260 -20.42 9.07 13.45
C THR A 260 -20.01 10.55 13.40
N ASP A 261 -18.72 10.81 13.24
CA ASP A 261 -18.17 12.16 13.22
C ASP A 261 -18.52 12.86 11.90
N ARG A 262 -18.79 14.14 12.01
CA ARG A 262 -19.05 15.00 10.84
C ARG A 262 -17.77 15.45 10.15
N GLU A 263 -16.62 15.33 10.76
CA GLU A 263 -15.32 15.57 10.14
C GLU A 263 -14.63 14.23 9.88
N TYR A 264 -14.31 13.97 8.63
CA TYR A 264 -13.51 12.82 8.21
C TYR A 264 -12.17 13.31 7.68
N THR A 265 -11.08 12.71 8.15
CA THR A 265 -9.74 13.00 7.63
C THR A 265 -9.30 11.91 6.66
N ILE A 266 -9.12 12.28 5.39
CA ILE A 266 -8.49 11.41 4.39
C ILE A 266 -7.01 11.29 4.79
N PRO A 267 -6.50 10.07 5.04
CA PRO A 267 -5.11 9.91 5.45
C PRO A 267 -4.13 10.20 4.31
N ALA A 268 -2.95 10.70 4.63
CA ALA A 268 -1.90 11.05 3.66
C ALA A 268 -1.57 9.91 2.69
N LYS A 269 -1.58 8.64 3.15
CA LYS A 269 -1.35 7.46 2.30
C LYS A 269 -2.36 7.30 1.17
N ALA A 270 -3.59 7.80 1.34
CA ALA A 270 -4.64 7.73 0.33
C ALA A 270 -4.60 8.91 -0.65
N MET A 271 -3.83 9.94 -0.32
CA MET A 271 -3.73 11.13 -1.16
C MET A 271 -2.73 10.92 -2.31
N MET A 272 -3.15 10.04 -3.24
CA MET A 272 -2.43 9.72 -4.49
C MET A 272 -3.42 9.56 -5.64
N GLY A 273 -3.05 10.00 -6.84
CA GLY A 273 -3.88 9.86 -8.04
C GLY A 273 -5.25 10.52 -7.88
N ASN A 274 -6.29 9.71 -7.73
CA ASN A 274 -7.67 10.12 -7.51
C ASN A 274 -8.21 9.57 -6.20
N VAL A 275 -9.12 10.30 -5.56
CA VAL A 275 -9.81 9.88 -4.33
C VAL A 275 -11.30 10.09 -4.48
N LEU A 276 -12.08 9.05 -4.23
CA LEU A 276 -13.54 9.10 -4.22
C LEU A 276 -14.05 8.64 -2.85
N LEU A 277 -14.78 9.53 -2.18
CA LEU A 277 -15.48 9.24 -0.94
C LEU A 277 -16.92 8.80 -1.24
N THR A 278 -17.42 7.87 -0.43
CA THR A 278 -18.85 7.51 -0.40
C THR A 278 -19.29 7.51 1.06
N PRO A 279 -19.69 8.69 1.59
CA PRO A 279 -20.25 8.77 2.93
C PRO A 279 -21.56 7.98 3.00
N ALA A 280 -21.74 7.23 4.07
CA ALA A 280 -23.01 6.58 4.40
C ALA A 280 -23.79 7.48 5.35
N PHE A 281 -24.86 8.11 4.85
CA PHE A 281 -25.82 8.82 5.68
C PHE A 281 -26.99 7.88 5.99
N ILE A 282 -27.18 7.56 7.27
CA ILE A 282 -28.21 6.64 7.74
C ILE A 282 -29.38 7.41 8.32
N SER A 283 -30.60 7.01 7.97
CA SER A 283 -31.80 7.65 8.54
C SER A 283 -31.81 7.50 10.07
N ALA A 284 -31.96 8.61 10.77
CA ALA A 284 -32.12 8.63 12.21
C ALA A 284 -33.34 7.80 12.68
N ASN A 285 -34.32 7.67 11.80
CA ASN A 285 -35.50 6.86 12.04
C ASN A 285 -35.31 5.36 11.75
N ALA A 286 -34.22 4.97 11.09
CA ALA A 286 -33.93 3.57 10.75
C ALA A 286 -33.49 2.73 11.98
N ILE A 287 -33.15 3.35 13.10
CA ILE A 287 -32.58 2.71 14.30
C ILE A 287 -33.33 3.15 15.57
N ASN A 288 -34.61 3.41 15.52
CA ASN A 288 -35.40 3.46 16.76
C ASN A 288 -35.99 2.07 17.06
N ALA A 289 -35.12 1.07 17.22
CA ALA A 289 -35.48 -0.12 17.93
C ALA A 289 -35.46 0.22 19.45
N VAL A 290 -36.61 0.39 20.04
CA VAL A 290 -36.73 0.64 21.47
C VAL A 290 -36.42 -0.65 22.22
N GLN A 291 -35.49 -0.58 23.17
CA GLN A 291 -35.25 -1.70 24.06
C GLN A 291 -36.48 -1.89 24.93
N VAL A 292 -37.12 -3.04 24.88
CA VAL A 292 -38.32 -3.33 25.66
C VAL A 292 -37.98 -4.27 26.81
N THR A 293 -38.69 -4.09 27.91
CA THR A 293 -38.55 -4.98 29.07
C THR A 293 -39.10 -6.38 28.76
N PRO A 294 -38.62 -7.43 29.44
CA PRO A 294 -39.17 -8.78 29.27
C PRO A 294 -40.70 -8.85 29.47
N ALA A 295 -41.22 -8.07 30.42
CA ALA A 295 -42.65 -8.01 30.69
C ALA A 295 -43.47 -7.37 29.56
N GLU A 296 -42.94 -6.28 28.94
CA GLU A 296 -43.58 -5.68 27.77
C GLU A 296 -43.55 -6.60 26.57
N ALA A 297 -42.44 -7.34 26.39
CA ALA A 297 -42.28 -8.30 25.34
C ALA A 297 -43.24 -9.49 25.55
N GLU A 298 -43.47 -9.99 26.75
CA GLU A 298 -44.42 -11.03 27.06
C GLU A 298 -45.87 -10.65 26.79
N ALA A 299 -46.20 -9.39 27.03
CA ALA A 299 -47.57 -8.88 26.86
C ALA A 299 -48.00 -8.67 25.40
N ASN A 300 -47.10 -8.82 24.42
CA ASN A 300 -47.37 -8.46 23.03
C ASN A 300 -46.90 -9.53 22.04
N ASP A 301 -47.60 -9.59 20.91
CA ASP A 301 -47.15 -10.34 19.76
C ASP A 301 -45.86 -9.76 19.16
N ILE A 302 -44.92 -10.63 18.86
CA ILE A 302 -43.62 -10.24 18.31
C ILE A 302 -43.42 -10.88 16.93
N TYR A 303 -43.02 -10.09 15.98
CA TYR A 303 -42.80 -10.45 14.59
C TYR A 303 -41.31 -10.28 14.24
N ASN A 304 -40.81 -11.08 13.32
CA ASN A 304 -39.52 -10.83 12.70
C ASN A 304 -39.61 -9.64 11.72
N LEU A 305 -38.47 -9.20 11.16
CA LEU A 305 -38.43 -8.06 10.23
C LEU A 305 -39.16 -8.34 8.90
N ASN A 306 -39.45 -9.62 8.60
CA ASN A 306 -40.25 -10.06 7.44
C ASN A 306 -41.75 -10.10 7.72
N GLY A 307 -42.20 -9.65 8.92
CA GLY A 307 -43.59 -9.62 9.30
C GLY A 307 -44.18 -10.99 9.76
N GLN A 308 -43.35 -12.00 9.94
CA GLN A 308 -43.78 -13.30 10.44
C GLN A 308 -43.87 -13.30 11.96
N LEU A 309 -44.95 -13.81 12.51
CA LEU A 309 -45.14 -13.97 13.95
C LEU A 309 -44.12 -14.98 14.51
N VAL A 310 -43.25 -14.54 15.41
CA VAL A 310 -42.23 -15.40 16.03
C VAL A 310 -42.54 -15.71 17.50
N ARG A 311 -43.38 -14.90 18.14
CA ARG A 311 -43.88 -15.15 19.50
C ARG A 311 -45.25 -14.47 19.72
N ARG A 312 -46.19 -15.19 20.26
CA ARG A 312 -47.51 -14.66 20.67
C ARG A 312 -47.46 -14.03 22.08
N ALA A 313 -48.31 -13.06 22.31
CA ALA A 313 -48.53 -12.47 23.63
C ALA A 313 -48.84 -13.57 24.68
N GLY A 314 -48.30 -13.45 25.87
CA GLY A 314 -48.41 -14.42 26.95
C GLY A 314 -47.53 -15.67 26.84
N SER A 315 -46.75 -15.80 25.76
CA SER A 315 -45.82 -16.92 25.60
C SER A 315 -44.52 -16.66 26.35
N LYS A 316 -44.08 -17.63 27.17
CA LYS A 316 -42.81 -17.62 27.89
C LYS A 316 -41.63 -18.02 27.05
N ARG A 317 -41.80 -18.22 25.72
CA ARG A 317 -40.74 -18.59 24.81
C ARG A 317 -39.71 -17.45 24.76
N GLN A 318 -38.47 -17.75 25.09
CA GLN A 318 -37.36 -16.80 24.89
C GLN A 318 -37.00 -16.71 23.41
N LEU A 319 -36.83 -15.51 22.92
CA LEU A 319 -36.31 -15.24 21.59
C LEU A 319 -34.81 -14.90 21.69
N PRO A 320 -34.02 -15.25 20.68
CA PRO A 320 -32.63 -14.79 20.61
C PRO A 320 -32.53 -13.27 20.69
N HIS A 321 -31.41 -12.76 21.22
CA HIS A 321 -31.14 -11.32 21.19
C HIS A 321 -31.14 -10.83 19.75
N GLY A 322 -31.95 -9.83 19.44
CA GLY A 322 -32.10 -9.34 18.06
C GLY A 322 -33.13 -8.25 17.90
N VAL A 323 -33.30 -7.79 16.65
CA VAL A 323 -34.30 -6.78 16.29
C VAL A 323 -35.58 -7.44 15.81
N TYR A 324 -36.71 -7.04 16.39
CA TYR A 324 -38.04 -7.56 16.11
C TYR A 324 -39.03 -6.42 15.87
N VAL A 325 -40.26 -6.74 15.51
CA VAL A 325 -41.36 -5.79 15.37
C VAL A 325 -42.41 -6.11 16.44
N MET A 326 -42.78 -5.13 17.24
CA MET A 326 -43.84 -5.21 18.26
C MET A 326 -44.70 -3.94 18.15
N LYS A 327 -46.06 -4.11 18.07
CA LYS A 327 -46.98 -2.98 17.88
C LYS A 327 -46.59 -2.03 16.72
N GLY A 328 -46.08 -2.58 15.63
CA GLY A 328 -45.65 -1.78 14.46
C GLY A 328 -44.36 -1.00 14.65
N ARG A 329 -43.62 -1.20 15.75
CA ARG A 329 -42.34 -0.54 16.04
C ARG A 329 -41.21 -1.58 16.11
N LYS A 330 -40.03 -1.21 15.69
CA LYS A 330 -38.84 -2.02 15.87
C LYS A 330 -38.42 -2.01 17.35
N VAL A 331 -38.15 -3.18 17.91
CA VAL A 331 -37.71 -3.38 19.29
C VAL A 331 -36.51 -4.30 19.33
N ILE A 332 -35.68 -4.14 20.37
CA ILE A 332 -34.56 -5.05 20.65
C ILE A 332 -34.96 -5.93 21.84
N LEU A 333 -34.83 -7.24 21.69
CA LEU A 333 -35.00 -8.23 22.74
C LEU A 333 -33.67 -8.88 23.09
#